data_bc627f4db440df136bd6abeaf13ab47a
#
_entry.id   bc627f4db440df136bd6abeaf13ab47a
#
_cell.length_a   1.000
_cell.length_b   1.000
_cell.length_c   1.000
_cell.angle_alpha   90.00
_cell.angle_beta   90.00
_cell.angle_gamma   90.00
#
_symmetry.space_group_name_H-M   'P 1'
#
loop_
_entity.id
_entity.type
_entity.pdbx_description
1 polymer ?
#
loop_
_entity_poly.entity_id
_entity_poly.type
_entity_poly.pdbx_seq_one_letter_code
_entity_poly.pdbx_strand_id
1 'polypeptide(L)'
;LQSGLRVIEDAFRNNRELASSLVRIIEKYAGKIDKEQLGYSAPIKIMHFCGTHEWTITHYGLRSLLPQNVELVAGPGCPVCVVPSNYIDLSIKLSLEGCVVYTYGDALRLPSTKPKSQARSLLDAKALGGEVKVVYSFLDAVRDAKTHSRDSVFLGIGFETVLPMYGFLFHKKEVPTNLKFLSLVRLTPPAMKYTIKLYRERGLLPIMGVIAPGHVSTVIGGEEWRFLPMNFNLPTVVAGFEPIDVLMAIASILKMINDKKPDLEIEYKRLVKTDGNPQVRRVIEEVFQPVYAAWRGIGMIARSGLKLRPEFGQAYDAFEYFGIKDVSPSEYVMTHAHFGDAGSYDIPPNCRCGEVVLGISKPTDCPLFMKSCTPESPWGPCMVSSEGTCNVWAKYGQMEKIKMETR
;
A
#
# COMPACT_ATOMS: atom_id res chain seq x y z
N LEU A 1 3.85 24.14 -21.23
CA LEU A 1 3.78 22.93 -20.39
C LEU A 1 5.16 22.59 -19.79
N GLN A 2 6.25 22.51 -20.58
CA GLN A 2 7.60 22.20 -20.06
C GLN A 2 8.14 23.24 -19.06
N SER A 3 7.85 24.54 -19.24
CA SER A 3 8.27 25.57 -18.29
C SER A 3 7.53 25.47 -16.94
N GLY A 4 6.24 25.14 -16.95
CA GLY A 4 5.45 24.98 -15.73
C GLY A 4 5.86 23.74 -14.91
N LEU A 5 6.20 22.62 -15.57
CA LEU A 5 6.69 21.41 -14.91
C LEU A 5 8.04 21.65 -14.23
N ARG A 6 8.97 22.37 -14.86
CA ARG A 6 10.26 22.74 -14.24
C ARG A 6 10.07 23.61 -12.99
N VAL A 7 9.14 24.55 -13.01
CA VAL A 7 8.84 25.40 -11.85
C VAL A 7 8.36 24.58 -10.65
N ILE A 8 7.49 23.58 -10.90
CA ILE A 8 7.00 22.68 -9.84
C ILE A 8 8.14 21.80 -9.33
N GLU A 9 8.94 21.23 -10.22
CA GLU A 9 10.09 20.39 -9.86
C GLU A 9 11.11 21.16 -9.02
N ASP A 10 11.47 22.37 -9.41
CA ASP A 10 12.39 23.20 -8.68
C ASP A 10 11.82 23.63 -7.32
N ALA A 11 10.54 23.94 -7.23
CA ALA A 11 9.90 24.34 -5.96
C ALA A 11 9.79 23.20 -4.95
N PHE A 12 9.46 21.98 -5.38
CA PHE A 12 9.10 20.88 -4.47
C PHE A 12 10.16 19.77 -4.39
N ARG A 13 11.04 19.63 -5.37
CA ARG A 13 12.08 18.61 -5.40
C ARG A 13 13.48 19.18 -5.11
N ASN A 14 13.83 20.29 -5.73
CA ASN A 14 15.19 20.81 -5.77
C ASN A 14 15.44 22.02 -4.84
N ASN A 15 14.41 22.52 -4.15
CA ASN A 15 14.51 23.73 -3.31
C ASN A 15 15.21 23.44 -1.97
N ARG A 16 16.56 23.49 -1.99
CA ARG A 16 17.41 23.23 -0.81
C ARG A 16 17.20 24.23 0.32
N GLU A 17 16.94 25.48 -0.01
CA GLU A 17 16.74 26.55 0.99
C GLU A 17 15.46 26.31 1.78
N LEU A 18 14.35 25.99 1.07
CA LEU A 18 13.09 25.64 1.72
C LEU A 18 13.21 24.34 2.53
N ALA A 19 13.89 23.32 1.99
CA ALA A 19 14.16 22.09 2.73
C ALA A 19 14.91 22.34 4.05
N SER A 20 16.00 23.15 4.00
CA SER A 20 16.77 23.52 5.20
C SER A 20 15.94 24.30 6.21
N SER A 21 15.04 25.16 5.73
CA SER A 21 14.13 25.92 6.59
C SER A 21 13.09 25.02 7.26
N LEU A 22 12.54 24.04 6.52
CA LEU A 22 11.61 23.06 7.07
C LEU A 22 12.29 22.15 8.11
N VAL A 23 13.52 21.71 7.86
CA VAL A 23 14.29 20.92 8.85
C VAL A 23 14.45 21.69 10.16
N ARG A 24 14.82 22.97 10.12
CA ARG A 24 14.89 23.83 11.33
C ARG A 24 13.55 23.96 12.05
N ILE A 25 12.45 24.04 11.29
CA ILE A 25 11.08 24.07 11.87
C ILE A 25 10.75 22.74 12.54
N ILE A 26 11.08 21.62 11.90
CA ILE A 26 10.91 20.27 12.45
C ILE A 26 11.71 20.12 13.75
N GLU A 27 12.99 20.49 13.76
CA GLU A 27 13.84 20.46 14.96
C GLU A 27 13.25 21.30 16.10
N LYS A 28 12.79 22.52 15.78
CA LYS A 28 12.15 23.42 16.75
C LYS A 28 10.90 22.82 17.39
N TYR A 29 10.00 22.24 16.59
CA TYR A 29 8.77 21.64 17.14
C TYR A 29 9.06 20.33 17.86
N ALA A 30 9.89 19.45 17.30
CA ALA A 30 10.29 18.22 17.95
C ALA A 30 10.99 18.42 19.30
N GLY A 31 11.82 19.47 19.40
CA GLY A 31 12.49 19.82 20.65
C GLY A 31 11.57 20.41 21.73
N LYS A 32 10.41 20.93 21.36
CA LYS A 32 9.41 21.47 22.31
C LYS A 32 8.44 20.41 22.85
N ILE A 33 8.32 19.27 22.18
CA ILE A 33 7.42 18.21 22.62
C ILE A 33 8.04 17.53 23.85
N ASP A 34 7.45 17.81 25.01
CA ASP A 34 7.87 17.25 26.29
C ASP A 34 7.50 15.76 26.35
N LYS A 35 8.51 14.90 26.35
CA LYS A 35 8.37 13.46 26.42
C LYS A 35 7.77 12.99 27.75
N GLU A 36 8.03 13.69 28.85
CA GLU A 36 7.48 13.37 30.15
C GLU A 36 5.99 13.65 30.20
N GLN A 37 5.52 14.74 29.57
CA GLN A 37 4.09 15.06 29.44
C GLN A 37 3.34 14.07 28.55
N LEU A 38 4.03 13.43 27.58
CA LEU A 38 3.46 12.40 26.73
C LEU A 38 3.46 11.02 27.38
N GLY A 39 4.10 10.86 28.54
CA GLY A 39 4.25 9.57 29.23
C GLY A 39 5.16 8.57 28.52
N TYR A 40 5.97 9.01 27.55
CA TYR A 40 6.85 8.15 26.77
C TYR A 40 8.28 8.67 26.70
N SER A 41 9.25 7.79 26.93
CA SER A 41 10.66 8.03 26.62
C SER A 41 11.03 7.73 25.16
N ALA A 42 10.06 7.39 24.33
CA ALA A 42 10.22 6.89 22.98
C ALA A 42 10.16 8.01 21.91
N PRO A 43 10.63 7.77 20.67
CA PRO A 43 10.54 8.73 19.59
C PRO A 43 9.08 9.03 19.20
N ILE A 44 8.85 10.24 18.68
CA ILE A 44 7.59 10.67 18.06
C ILE A 44 7.43 9.89 16.76
N LYS A 45 6.54 8.92 16.75
CA LYS A 45 6.33 8.02 15.62
C LYS A 45 5.28 8.58 14.68
N ILE A 46 5.68 8.90 13.44
CA ILE A 46 4.81 9.36 12.36
C ILE A 46 4.72 8.25 11.31
N MET A 47 3.50 7.80 11.01
CA MET A 47 3.27 6.73 10.04
C MET A 47 2.76 7.27 8.71
N HIS A 48 3.36 6.83 7.61
CA HIS A 48 2.86 7.11 6.26
C HIS A 48 2.24 5.86 5.65
N PHE A 49 1.19 6.02 4.84
CA PHE A 49 0.41 4.91 4.25
C PHE A 49 0.53 4.86 2.72
N CYS A 50 1.74 5.04 2.20
CA CYS A 50 1.99 4.95 0.77
C CYS A 50 3.41 4.47 0.46
N GLY A 51 3.54 3.51 -0.46
CA GLY A 51 4.84 3.04 -0.93
C GLY A 51 5.65 4.14 -1.65
N THR A 52 4.96 5.07 -2.33
CA THR A 52 5.63 6.23 -2.95
C THR A 52 6.20 7.18 -1.91
N HIS A 53 5.53 7.40 -0.76
CA HIS A 53 6.12 8.14 0.35
C HIS A 53 7.36 7.43 0.89
N GLU A 54 7.31 6.10 1.07
CA GLU A 54 8.48 5.33 1.50
C GLU A 54 9.64 5.47 0.53
N TRP A 55 9.34 5.40 -0.77
CA TRP A 55 10.34 5.62 -1.81
C TRP A 55 10.98 7.01 -1.69
N THR A 56 10.19 8.07 -1.60
CA THR A 56 10.70 9.45 -1.45
C THR A 56 11.54 9.60 -0.19
N ILE A 57 11.03 9.13 0.95
CA ILE A 57 11.71 9.22 2.25
C ILE A 57 13.07 8.53 2.20
N THR A 58 13.14 7.33 1.64
CA THR A 58 14.37 6.53 1.61
C THR A 58 15.32 6.98 0.51
N HIS A 59 14.81 7.23 -0.71
CA HIS A 59 15.61 7.64 -1.86
C HIS A 59 16.33 8.98 -1.62
N TYR A 60 15.63 9.94 -1.05
CA TYR A 60 16.23 11.26 -0.73
C TYR A 60 16.88 11.31 0.66
N GLY A 61 16.84 10.22 1.43
CA GLY A 61 17.45 10.13 2.75
C GLY A 61 16.81 11.07 3.77
N LEU A 62 15.51 11.33 3.69
CA LEU A 62 14.81 12.30 4.54
C LEU A 62 14.90 11.93 6.03
N ARG A 63 14.94 10.63 6.37
CA ARG A 63 15.13 10.18 7.77
C ARG A 63 16.40 10.73 8.39
N SER A 64 17.48 10.88 7.62
CA SER A 64 18.75 11.43 8.11
C SER A 64 18.73 12.94 8.38
N LEU A 65 17.69 13.63 7.93
CA LEU A 65 17.48 15.06 8.19
C LEU A 65 16.66 15.32 9.46
N LEU A 66 16.02 14.27 10.00
CA LEU A 66 15.14 14.40 11.15
C LEU A 66 15.91 14.32 12.47
N PRO A 67 15.44 14.99 13.52
CA PRO A 67 16.02 14.84 14.86
C PRO A 67 15.76 13.41 15.40
N GLN A 68 16.65 12.91 16.25
CA GLN A 68 16.64 11.53 16.78
C GLN A 68 15.32 11.15 17.50
N ASN A 69 14.58 12.13 17.98
CA ASN A 69 13.30 11.92 18.64
C ASN A 69 12.11 11.87 17.68
N VAL A 70 12.31 11.88 16.36
CA VAL A 70 11.25 11.70 15.34
C VAL A 70 11.56 10.47 14.51
N GLU A 71 10.59 9.54 14.43
CA GLU A 71 10.70 8.30 13.65
C GLU A 71 9.60 8.23 12.59
N LEU A 72 10.00 8.04 11.32
CA LEU A 72 9.08 7.76 10.23
C LEU A 72 8.96 6.25 10.03
N VAL A 73 7.73 5.74 10.08
CA VAL A 73 7.43 4.32 9.87
C VAL A 73 6.46 4.13 8.71
N ALA A 74 6.67 3.05 7.96
CA ALA A 74 5.77 2.65 6.89
C ALA A 74 4.52 2.00 7.48
N GLY A 75 3.35 2.35 6.98
CA GLY A 75 2.11 1.62 7.13
C GLY A 75 1.81 0.75 5.90
N PRO A 76 0.66 0.04 5.85
CA PRO A 76 0.29 -0.85 4.75
C PRO A 76 -0.06 -0.08 3.46
N GLY A 77 0.96 0.49 2.81
CA GLY A 77 0.87 1.39 1.67
C GLY A 77 1.24 0.77 0.30
N CYS A 78 1.42 -0.56 0.21
CA CYS A 78 1.77 -1.25 -1.03
C CYS A 78 0.70 -2.33 -1.33
N PRO A 79 -0.12 -2.19 -2.39
CA PRO A 79 -1.20 -3.12 -2.66
C PRO A 79 -0.70 -4.51 -3.05
N VAL A 80 0.41 -4.60 -3.77
CA VAL A 80 1.04 -5.86 -4.19
C VAL A 80 1.54 -6.64 -2.97
N CYS A 81 2.09 -5.94 -1.96
CA CYS A 81 2.67 -6.55 -0.78
C CYS A 81 1.62 -7.27 0.10
N VAL A 82 0.38 -6.87 0.00
CA VAL A 82 -0.73 -7.36 0.84
C VAL A 82 -1.67 -8.34 0.14
N VAL A 83 -1.33 -8.78 -1.07
CA VAL A 83 -2.10 -9.80 -1.81
C VAL A 83 -1.89 -11.17 -1.18
N PRO A 84 -2.96 -11.86 -0.73
CA PRO A 84 -2.87 -13.22 -0.21
C PRO A 84 -2.33 -14.23 -1.24
N SER A 85 -1.47 -15.16 -0.75
CA SER A 85 -0.76 -16.09 -1.62
C SER A 85 -1.67 -17.11 -2.31
N ASN A 86 -2.80 -17.46 -1.71
CA ASN A 86 -3.78 -18.38 -2.29
C ASN A 86 -4.34 -17.89 -3.64
N TYR A 87 -4.44 -16.57 -3.84
CA TYR A 87 -4.84 -16.01 -5.14
C TYR A 87 -3.72 -16.11 -6.18
N ILE A 88 -2.46 -16.10 -5.75
CA ILE A 88 -1.33 -16.36 -6.63
C ILE A 88 -1.31 -17.83 -7.04
N ASP A 89 -1.50 -18.76 -6.10
CA ASP A 89 -1.60 -20.20 -6.39
C ASP A 89 -2.73 -20.49 -7.39
N LEU A 90 -3.89 -19.88 -7.18
CA LEU A 90 -5.01 -19.98 -8.10
C LEU A 90 -4.66 -19.46 -9.49
N SER A 91 -4.05 -18.29 -9.56
CA SER A 91 -3.69 -17.67 -10.84
C SER A 91 -2.65 -18.50 -11.60
N ILE A 92 -1.69 -19.09 -10.90
CA ILE A 92 -0.73 -20.05 -11.45
C ILE A 92 -1.48 -21.26 -12.04
N LYS A 93 -2.38 -21.85 -11.27
CA LYS A 93 -3.18 -23.00 -11.71
C LYS A 93 -3.97 -22.67 -12.98
N LEU A 94 -4.73 -21.58 -12.97
CA LEU A 94 -5.55 -21.14 -14.12
C LEU A 94 -4.70 -20.92 -15.36
N SER A 95 -3.51 -20.31 -15.22
CA SER A 95 -2.62 -20.07 -16.36
C SER A 95 -2.09 -21.36 -16.98
N LEU A 96 -1.76 -22.37 -16.16
CA LEU A 96 -1.27 -23.67 -16.62
C LEU A 96 -2.41 -24.54 -17.23
N GLU A 97 -3.65 -24.26 -16.87
CA GLU A 97 -4.85 -24.90 -17.46
C GLU A 97 -5.34 -24.19 -18.74
N GLY A 98 -4.60 -23.18 -19.24
CA GLY A 98 -4.87 -22.51 -20.52
C GLY A 98 -5.75 -21.26 -20.44
N CYS A 99 -6.16 -20.84 -19.22
CA CYS A 99 -6.78 -19.54 -19.01
C CYS A 99 -5.77 -18.42 -19.16
N VAL A 100 -6.10 -17.34 -19.88
CA VAL A 100 -5.19 -16.19 -20.02
C VAL A 100 -5.23 -15.34 -18.75
N VAL A 101 -4.13 -15.31 -18.00
CA VAL A 101 -4.01 -14.53 -16.77
C VAL A 101 -3.33 -13.19 -17.07
N TYR A 102 -4.07 -12.09 -16.90
CA TYR A 102 -3.53 -10.73 -17.00
C TYR A 102 -3.11 -10.23 -15.62
N THR A 103 -1.90 -9.70 -15.53
CA THR A 103 -1.35 -9.15 -14.29
C THR A 103 -0.48 -7.92 -14.54
N TYR A 104 -0.29 -7.11 -13.51
CA TYR A 104 0.71 -6.04 -13.54
C TYR A 104 2.12 -6.60 -13.37
N GLY A 105 3.12 -5.87 -13.89
CA GLY A 105 4.51 -6.30 -13.88
C GLY A 105 5.04 -6.59 -12.46
N ASP A 106 4.71 -5.76 -11.50
CA ASP A 106 5.10 -5.94 -10.09
C ASP A 106 4.53 -7.23 -9.48
N ALA A 107 3.33 -7.65 -9.89
CA ALA A 107 2.69 -8.84 -9.34
C ALA A 107 3.17 -10.15 -9.99
N LEU A 108 3.86 -10.08 -11.14
CA LEU A 108 4.33 -11.26 -11.89
C LEU A 108 5.23 -12.18 -11.05
N ARG A 109 6.02 -11.60 -10.14
CA ARG A 109 6.98 -12.30 -9.28
C ARG A 109 6.49 -12.52 -7.85
N LEU A 110 5.21 -12.25 -7.55
CA LEU A 110 4.64 -12.51 -6.23
C LEU A 110 4.76 -13.99 -5.87
N PRO A 111 5.41 -14.32 -4.74
CA PRO A 111 5.63 -15.71 -4.38
C PRO A 111 4.38 -16.34 -3.76
N SER A 112 4.08 -17.56 -4.18
CA SER A 112 3.27 -18.50 -3.42
C SER A 112 4.01 -18.93 -2.14
N THR A 113 3.27 -19.17 -1.06
CA THR A 113 3.84 -19.73 0.18
C THR A 113 3.68 -21.24 0.28
N LYS A 114 2.74 -21.80 -0.47
CA LYS A 114 2.51 -23.26 -0.54
C LYS A 114 2.23 -23.66 -2.02
N PRO A 115 3.25 -23.63 -2.87
CA PRO A 115 3.06 -23.96 -4.26
C PRO A 115 2.59 -25.41 -4.41
N LYS A 116 1.47 -25.59 -5.10
CA LYS A 116 0.93 -26.92 -5.46
C LYS A 116 1.52 -27.44 -6.77
N SER A 117 2.32 -26.63 -7.43
CA SER A 117 3.01 -26.93 -8.70
C SER A 117 4.51 -26.61 -8.56
N GLN A 118 5.29 -26.88 -9.62
CA GLN A 118 6.68 -26.44 -9.69
C GLN A 118 6.83 -24.93 -9.80
N ALA A 119 5.78 -24.21 -10.24
CA ALA A 119 5.76 -22.77 -10.33
C ALA A 119 5.50 -22.15 -8.94
N ARG A 120 6.33 -21.20 -8.53
CA ARG A 120 6.20 -20.46 -7.28
C ARG A 120 5.67 -19.04 -7.50
N SER A 121 5.59 -18.61 -8.75
CA SER A 121 5.10 -17.30 -9.18
C SER A 121 4.47 -17.40 -10.57
N LEU A 122 3.79 -16.35 -10.99
CA LEU A 122 3.28 -16.28 -12.38
C LEU A 122 4.41 -16.22 -13.41
N LEU A 123 5.59 -15.71 -13.03
CA LEU A 123 6.77 -15.76 -13.88
C LEU A 123 7.21 -17.20 -14.16
N ASP A 124 7.23 -18.04 -13.11
CA ASP A 124 7.57 -19.46 -13.25
C ASP A 124 6.51 -20.20 -14.04
N ALA A 125 5.23 -19.91 -13.78
CA ALA A 125 4.12 -20.49 -14.54
C ALA A 125 4.24 -20.18 -16.04
N LYS A 126 4.59 -18.94 -16.38
CA LYS A 126 4.86 -18.54 -17.77
C LYS A 126 6.02 -19.31 -18.40
N ALA A 127 7.10 -19.53 -17.64
CA ALA A 127 8.24 -20.31 -18.10
C ALA A 127 7.89 -21.79 -18.32
N LEU A 128 6.89 -22.33 -17.63
CA LEU A 128 6.34 -23.67 -17.78
C LEU A 128 5.24 -23.78 -18.85
N GLY A 129 5.02 -22.73 -19.65
CA GLY A 129 4.01 -22.72 -20.71
C GLY A 129 2.66 -22.18 -20.30
N GLY A 130 2.51 -21.63 -19.07
CA GLY A 130 1.29 -20.98 -18.62
C GLY A 130 0.99 -19.69 -19.38
N GLU A 131 -0.28 -19.45 -19.65
CA GLU A 131 -0.77 -18.30 -20.41
C GLU A 131 -0.81 -17.03 -19.52
N VAL A 132 0.33 -16.38 -19.32
CA VAL A 132 0.45 -15.17 -18.51
C VAL A 132 0.83 -13.97 -19.36
N LYS A 133 0.03 -12.91 -19.30
CA LYS A 133 0.26 -11.63 -19.98
C LYS A 133 0.43 -10.49 -18.99
N VAL A 134 1.54 -9.75 -19.11
CA VAL A 134 1.76 -8.51 -18.36
C VAL A 134 1.10 -7.36 -19.09
N VAL A 135 0.32 -6.57 -18.37
CA VAL A 135 -0.39 -5.39 -18.88
C VAL A 135 -0.08 -4.18 -18.03
N TYR A 136 -0.19 -2.99 -18.62
CA TYR A 136 -0.01 -1.70 -17.91
C TYR A 136 -1.32 -1.16 -17.33
N SER A 137 -2.46 -1.62 -17.86
CA SER A 137 -3.79 -1.19 -17.43
C SER A 137 -4.83 -2.28 -17.61
N PHE A 138 -5.97 -2.14 -16.93
CA PHE A 138 -7.13 -2.99 -17.17
C PHE A 138 -7.68 -2.83 -18.62
N LEU A 139 -7.55 -1.63 -19.18
CA LEU A 139 -7.95 -1.38 -20.56
C LEU A 139 -7.15 -2.23 -21.56
N ASP A 140 -5.85 -2.47 -21.31
CA ASP A 140 -5.03 -3.32 -22.17
C ASP A 140 -5.50 -4.78 -22.11
N ALA A 141 -5.85 -5.27 -20.92
CA ALA A 141 -6.44 -6.60 -20.75
C ALA A 141 -7.80 -6.71 -21.48
N VAL A 142 -8.65 -5.70 -21.38
CA VAL A 142 -9.93 -5.63 -22.08
C VAL A 142 -9.74 -5.65 -23.60
N ARG A 143 -8.80 -4.88 -24.12
CA ARG A 143 -8.49 -4.84 -25.56
C ARG A 143 -7.96 -6.19 -26.07
N ASP A 144 -7.04 -6.80 -25.37
CA ASP A 144 -6.48 -8.09 -25.74
C ASP A 144 -7.53 -9.20 -25.64
N ALA A 145 -8.34 -9.24 -24.59
CA ALA A 145 -9.38 -10.24 -24.41
C ALA A 145 -10.48 -10.19 -25.48
N LYS A 146 -10.72 -9.03 -26.10
CA LYS A 146 -11.63 -8.88 -27.27
C LYS A 146 -11.10 -9.56 -28.54
N THR A 147 -9.80 -9.90 -28.62
CA THR A 147 -9.17 -10.49 -29.82
C THR A 147 -9.27 -12.01 -29.85
N HIS A 148 -9.77 -12.67 -28.80
CA HIS A 148 -9.89 -14.12 -28.70
C HIS A 148 -11.07 -14.55 -27.84
N SER A 149 -11.47 -15.83 -27.94
CA SER A 149 -12.60 -16.41 -27.19
C SER A 149 -12.18 -17.22 -25.95
N ARG A 150 -10.88 -17.28 -25.64
CA ARG A 150 -10.37 -18.03 -24.48
C ARG A 150 -10.82 -17.42 -23.17
N ASP A 151 -11.10 -18.26 -22.17
CA ASP A 151 -11.30 -17.78 -20.81
C ASP A 151 -10.11 -17.00 -20.33
N SER A 152 -10.37 -15.89 -19.70
CA SER A 152 -9.36 -14.96 -19.25
C SER A 152 -9.70 -14.42 -17.86
N VAL A 153 -8.67 -14.13 -17.08
CA VAL A 153 -8.83 -13.50 -15.76
C VAL A 153 -7.85 -12.34 -15.61
N PHE A 154 -8.34 -11.22 -15.13
CA PHE A 154 -7.53 -10.08 -14.76
C PHE A 154 -7.38 -10.00 -13.24
N LEU A 155 -6.14 -9.92 -12.76
CA LEU A 155 -5.84 -9.72 -11.35
C LEU A 155 -5.97 -8.24 -11.00
N GLY A 156 -7.12 -7.87 -10.46
CA GLY A 156 -7.45 -6.49 -10.09
C GLY A 156 -6.74 -6.04 -8.81
N ILE A 157 -5.40 -6.02 -8.83
CA ILE A 157 -4.58 -5.60 -7.69
C ILE A 157 -4.46 -4.08 -7.67
N GLY A 158 -4.72 -3.47 -6.52
CA GLY A 158 -4.56 -2.02 -6.35
C GLY A 158 -5.23 -1.49 -5.10
N PHE A 159 -5.00 -0.22 -4.85
CA PHE A 159 -5.77 0.58 -3.91
C PHE A 159 -6.81 1.42 -4.67
N GLU A 160 -7.38 2.43 -4.02
CA GLU A 160 -8.44 3.26 -4.61
C GLU A 160 -8.05 3.92 -5.93
N THR A 161 -6.77 4.10 -6.19
CA THR A 161 -6.23 4.75 -7.41
C THR A 161 -6.52 4.00 -8.71
N VAL A 162 -6.73 2.69 -8.66
CA VAL A 162 -7.07 1.88 -9.86
C VAL A 162 -8.57 1.85 -10.15
N LEU A 163 -9.40 2.18 -9.17
CA LEU A 163 -10.86 2.08 -9.25
C LEU A 163 -11.50 2.95 -10.35
N PRO A 164 -11.00 4.17 -10.65
CA PRO A 164 -11.57 4.96 -11.74
C PRO A 164 -11.63 4.21 -13.06
N MET A 165 -10.53 3.53 -13.44
CA MET A 165 -10.45 2.76 -14.67
C MET A 165 -11.34 1.52 -14.63
N TYR A 166 -11.31 0.76 -13.53
CA TYR A 166 -12.12 -0.45 -13.38
C TYR A 166 -13.61 -0.11 -13.42
N GLY A 167 -14.04 0.83 -12.56
CA GLY A 167 -15.42 1.26 -12.49
C GLY A 167 -15.94 1.78 -13.82
N PHE A 168 -15.17 2.62 -14.51
CA PHE A 168 -15.57 3.19 -15.78
C PHE A 168 -15.79 2.12 -16.88
N LEU A 169 -14.89 1.14 -17.01
CA LEU A 169 -15.02 0.09 -18.03
C LEU A 169 -16.20 -0.82 -17.77
N PHE A 170 -16.49 -1.16 -16.51
CA PHE A 170 -17.72 -1.92 -16.16
C PHE A 170 -18.98 -1.08 -16.37
N HIS A 171 -19.00 0.15 -15.90
CA HIS A 171 -20.15 1.06 -16.08
C HIS A 171 -20.49 1.27 -17.55
N LYS A 172 -19.48 1.38 -18.42
CA LYS A 172 -19.66 1.50 -19.89
C LYS A 172 -19.93 0.18 -20.60
N LYS A 173 -19.94 -0.96 -19.87
CA LYS A 173 -20.13 -2.30 -20.42
C LYS A 173 -19.10 -2.64 -21.51
N GLU A 174 -17.89 -2.16 -21.35
CA GLU A 174 -16.80 -2.37 -22.32
C GLU A 174 -16.01 -3.66 -22.09
N VAL A 175 -16.18 -4.30 -20.93
CA VAL A 175 -15.50 -5.54 -20.56
C VAL A 175 -16.14 -6.72 -21.32
N PRO A 176 -15.37 -7.54 -22.07
CA PRO A 176 -15.91 -8.70 -22.75
C PRO A 176 -16.20 -9.84 -21.75
N THR A 177 -17.20 -10.68 -22.07
CA THR A 177 -17.68 -11.72 -21.15
C THR A 177 -16.69 -12.86 -20.91
N ASN A 178 -15.73 -13.07 -21.80
CA ASN A 178 -14.64 -14.02 -21.61
C ASN A 178 -13.53 -13.51 -20.66
N LEU A 179 -13.57 -12.25 -20.23
CA LEU A 179 -12.64 -11.69 -19.27
C LEU A 179 -13.29 -11.59 -17.88
N LYS A 180 -12.81 -12.41 -16.95
CA LYS A 180 -13.25 -12.38 -15.55
C LYS A 180 -12.36 -11.44 -14.73
N PHE A 181 -12.93 -10.83 -13.71
CA PHE A 181 -12.27 -9.89 -12.83
C PHE A 181 -12.06 -10.51 -11.45
N LEU A 182 -10.83 -10.84 -11.11
CA LEU A 182 -10.46 -11.26 -9.76
C LEU A 182 -10.17 -10.01 -8.93
N SER A 183 -11.14 -9.58 -8.13
CA SER A 183 -10.99 -8.36 -7.33
C SER A 183 -10.04 -8.59 -6.16
N LEU A 184 -8.83 -8.06 -6.30
CA LEU A 184 -7.81 -8.00 -5.25
C LEU A 184 -7.59 -6.57 -4.78
N VAL A 185 -8.57 -5.70 -5.03
CA VAL A 185 -8.56 -4.31 -4.57
C VAL A 185 -8.62 -4.26 -3.05
N ARG A 186 -7.83 -3.38 -2.47
CA ARG A 186 -7.82 -3.10 -1.03
C ARG A 186 -8.11 -1.62 -0.79
N LEU A 187 -8.82 -1.32 0.31
CA LEU A 187 -9.20 0.04 0.68
C LEU A 187 -8.33 0.53 1.83
N THR A 188 -7.72 1.69 1.64
CA THR A 188 -6.73 2.23 2.57
C THR A 188 -7.33 2.80 3.87
N PRO A 189 -8.49 3.51 3.90
CA PRO A 189 -9.06 4.01 5.16
C PRO A 189 -9.40 2.91 6.17
N PRO A 190 -10.05 1.78 5.80
CA PRO A 190 -10.26 0.68 6.73
C PRO A 190 -8.97 0.05 7.25
N ALA A 191 -7.94 -0.08 6.39
CA ALA A 191 -6.64 -0.63 6.77
C ALA A 191 -5.91 0.29 7.75
N MET A 192 -5.97 1.60 7.52
CA MET A 192 -5.41 2.60 8.42
C MET A 192 -6.08 2.55 9.79
N LYS A 193 -7.41 2.53 9.82
CA LYS A 193 -8.19 2.38 11.06
C LYS A 193 -7.83 1.10 11.81
N TYR A 194 -7.68 0.00 11.09
CA TYR A 194 -7.27 -1.29 11.66
C TYR A 194 -5.86 -1.20 12.27
N THR A 195 -4.89 -0.65 11.53
CA THR A 195 -3.51 -0.52 11.99
C THR A 195 -3.41 0.31 13.28
N ILE A 196 -4.08 1.47 13.33
CA ILE A 196 -4.07 2.32 14.54
C ILE A 196 -4.70 1.61 15.74
N LYS A 197 -5.80 0.89 15.54
CA LYS A 197 -6.41 0.07 16.60
C LYS A 197 -5.47 -1.02 17.07
N LEU A 198 -4.84 -1.75 16.16
CA LEU A 198 -3.89 -2.82 16.46
C LEU A 198 -2.74 -2.32 17.36
N TYR A 199 -2.18 -1.14 17.06
CA TYR A 199 -1.15 -0.53 17.90
C TYR A 199 -1.61 -0.30 19.33
N ARG A 200 -2.84 0.20 19.52
CA ARG A 200 -3.44 0.44 20.84
C ARG A 200 -3.71 -0.86 21.61
N GLU A 201 -4.34 -1.82 20.94
CA GLU A 201 -4.73 -3.11 21.54
C GLU A 201 -3.53 -3.96 21.96
N ARG A 202 -2.40 -3.83 21.27
CA ARG A 202 -1.17 -4.55 21.58
C ARG A 202 -0.20 -3.79 22.47
N GLY A 203 -0.55 -2.62 22.94
CA GLY A 203 0.35 -1.79 23.76
C GLY A 203 1.66 -1.43 23.06
N LEU A 204 1.64 -1.34 21.71
CA LEU A 204 2.79 -0.88 20.94
C LEU A 204 2.99 0.62 21.14
N LEU A 205 4.23 1.09 20.95
CA LEU A 205 4.52 2.52 20.95
C LEU A 205 3.58 3.26 20.02
N PRO A 206 2.80 4.23 20.53
CA PRO A 206 1.70 4.81 19.76
C PRO A 206 2.19 5.56 18.54
N ILE A 207 1.41 5.47 17.48
CA ILE A 207 1.51 6.38 16.35
C ILE A 207 1.00 7.75 16.83
N MET A 208 1.78 8.80 16.60
CA MET A 208 1.48 10.15 17.07
C MET A 208 1.05 11.10 15.94
N GLY A 209 1.23 10.69 14.68
CA GLY A 209 0.79 11.43 13.52
C GLY A 209 0.73 10.56 12.28
N VAL A 210 -0.04 11.00 11.29
CA VAL A 210 -0.26 10.25 10.05
C VAL A 210 -0.03 11.13 8.84
N ILE A 211 0.77 10.62 7.89
CA ILE A 211 0.88 11.14 6.53
C ILE A 211 -0.04 10.29 5.65
N ALA A 212 -1.18 10.85 5.26
CA ALA A 212 -2.16 10.19 4.41
C ALA A 212 -1.78 10.29 2.93
N PRO A 213 -2.09 9.26 2.11
CA PRO A 213 -1.62 9.16 0.72
C PRO A 213 -2.34 10.13 -0.22
N GLY A 214 -1.60 11.05 -0.82
CA GLY A 214 -2.15 12.05 -1.76
C GLY A 214 -2.84 11.43 -2.97
N HIS A 215 -2.25 10.40 -3.62
CA HIS A 215 -2.84 9.76 -4.79
C HIS A 215 -4.22 9.16 -4.50
N VAL A 216 -4.36 8.42 -3.42
CA VAL A 216 -5.65 7.88 -2.97
C VAL A 216 -6.65 9.02 -2.73
N SER A 217 -6.20 10.08 -2.09
CA SER A 217 -7.02 11.24 -1.74
C SER A 217 -7.52 12.02 -2.97
N THR A 218 -6.86 11.92 -4.13
CA THR A 218 -7.41 12.49 -5.38
C THR A 218 -8.70 11.80 -5.82
N VAL A 219 -8.88 10.53 -5.45
CA VAL A 219 -10.06 9.72 -5.76
C VAL A 219 -11.13 9.88 -4.69
N ILE A 220 -10.77 9.59 -3.42
CA ILE A 220 -11.76 9.51 -2.33
C ILE A 220 -12.03 10.85 -1.63
N GLY A 221 -11.12 11.81 -1.75
CA GLY A 221 -11.17 13.08 -1.04
C GLY A 221 -10.26 13.13 0.19
N GLY A 222 -9.80 14.35 0.50
CA GLY A 222 -8.99 14.57 1.71
C GLY A 222 -9.80 14.36 2.99
N GLU A 223 -11.09 14.67 2.97
CA GLU A 223 -11.98 14.57 4.14
C GLU A 223 -12.20 13.15 4.64
N GLU A 224 -11.98 12.14 3.80
CA GLU A 224 -12.08 10.72 4.19
C GLU A 224 -11.11 10.34 5.34
N TRP A 225 -10.09 11.16 5.60
CA TRP A 225 -9.14 10.94 6.69
C TRP A 225 -9.53 11.65 8.00
N ARG A 226 -10.62 12.43 8.01
CA ARG A 226 -11.10 13.18 9.19
C ARG A 226 -11.33 12.31 10.42
N PHE A 227 -11.64 11.04 10.24
CA PHE A 227 -11.83 10.10 11.34
C PHE A 227 -10.58 9.92 12.21
N LEU A 228 -9.37 10.20 11.69
CA LEU A 228 -8.12 10.05 12.44
C LEU A 228 -7.99 11.11 13.55
N PRO A 229 -8.08 12.41 13.28
CA PRO A 229 -8.07 13.39 14.35
C PRO A 229 -9.33 13.29 15.24
N MET A 230 -10.52 13.03 14.68
CA MET A 230 -11.75 12.99 15.46
C MET A 230 -11.85 11.78 16.40
N ASN A 231 -11.53 10.58 15.92
CA ASN A 231 -11.76 9.35 16.67
C ASN A 231 -10.51 8.83 17.39
N PHE A 232 -9.33 9.26 16.94
CA PHE A 232 -8.05 8.75 17.44
C PHE A 232 -7.16 9.85 18.03
N ASN A 233 -7.57 11.12 17.92
CA ASN A 233 -6.76 12.27 18.36
C ASN A 233 -5.42 12.33 17.67
N LEU A 234 -5.36 11.98 16.37
CA LEU A 234 -4.15 11.87 15.58
C LEU A 234 -4.05 13.00 14.54
N PRO A 235 -3.10 13.91 14.67
CA PRO A 235 -2.76 14.85 13.61
C PRO A 235 -2.55 14.13 12.29
N THR A 236 -3.21 14.59 11.24
CA THR A 236 -3.18 13.93 9.94
C THR A 236 -2.96 14.94 8.83
N VAL A 237 -1.99 14.67 7.96
CA VAL A 237 -1.71 15.51 6.79
C VAL A 237 -1.78 14.67 5.52
N VAL A 238 -2.63 15.08 4.58
CA VAL A 238 -2.67 14.52 3.23
C VAL A 238 -1.54 15.17 2.43
N ALA A 239 -0.49 14.40 2.14
CA ALA A 239 0.73 14.93 1.52
C ALA A 239 0.91 14.51 0.07
N GLY A 240 1.59 15.36 -0.70
CA GLY A 240 2.19 15.00 -1.97
C GLY A 240 3.43 14.12 -1.77
N PHE A 241 4.19 13.93 -2.86
CA PHE A 241 5.24 12.90 -2.90
C PHE A 241 6.64 13.45 -3.12
N GLU A 242 6.78 14.73 -3.36
CA GLU A 242 8.09 15.34 -3.48
C GLU A 242 8.72 15.53 -2.07
N PRO A 243 10.06 15.62 -1.95
CA PRO A 243 10.72 15.77 -0.65
C PRO A 243 10.17 16.92 0.21
N ILE A 244 9.84 18.04 -0.41
CA ILE A 244 9.28 19.21 0.29
C ILE A 244 7.87 18.92 0.82
N ASP A 245 7.02 18.23 0.07
CA ASP A 245 5.68 17.84 0.51
C ASP A 245 5.76 17.01 1.81
N VAL A 246 6.68 16.04 1.83
CA VAL A 246 6.87 15.16 3.00
C VAL A 246 7.40 15.96 4.20
N LEU A 247 8.39 16.86 4.00
CA LEU A 247 8.92 17.71 5.07
C LEU A 247 7.85 18.68 5.60
N MET A 248 7.02 19.27 4.72
CA MET A 248 5.90 20.11 5.13
C MET A 248 4.88 19.34 5.97
N ALA A 249 4.54 18.11 5.55
CA ALA A 249 3.64 17.26 6.31
C ALA A 249 4.17 16.92 7.70
N ILE A 250 5.46 16.60 7.82
CA ILE A 250 6.11 16.33 9.12
C ILE A 250 6.08 17.58 10.01
N ALA A 251 6.43 18.74 9.46
CA ALA A 251 6.42 20.01 10.20
C ALA A 251 5.01 20.34 10.72
N SER A 252 3.98 20.19 9.87
CA SER A 252 2.58 20.42 10.25
C SER A 252 2.10 19.45 11.33
N ILE A 253 2.41 18.15 11.21
CA ILE A 253 2.08 17.15 12.23
C ILE A 253 2.72 17.50 13.58
N LEU A 254 4.03 17.81 13.59
CA LEU A 254 4.74 18.18 14.83
C LEU A 254 4.20 19.47 15.45
N LYS A 255 3.81 20.43 14.61
CA LYS A 255 3.11 21.64 15.07
C LYS A 255 1.80 21.30 15.76
N MET A 256 0.95 20.50 15.14
CA MET A 256 -0.35 20.08 15.71
C MET A 256 -0.18 19.31 17.03
N ILE A 257 0.86 18.46 17.14
CA ILE A 257 1.20 17.76 18.40
C ILE A 257 1.59 18.78 19.47
N ASN A 258 2.50 19.72 19.15
CA ASN A 258 2.97 20.74 20.09
C ASN A 258 1.83 21.66 20.56
N ASP A 259 0.94 22.04 19.64
CA ASP A 259 -0.21 22.92 19.94
C ASP A 259 -1.35 22.15 20.64
N LYS A 260 -1.25 20.82 20.79
CA LYS A 260 -2.28 19.91 21.33
C LYS A 260 -3.65 20.06 20.63
N LYS A 261 -3.59 20.33 19.33
CA LYS A 261 -4.76 20.52 18.44
C LYS A 261 -4.64 19.62 17.21
N PRO A 262 -4.93 18.32 17.37
CA PRO A 262 -4.93 17.40 16.23
C PRO A 262 -6.05 17.77 15.26
N ASP A 263 -5.71 17.92 14.01
CA ASP A 263 -6.64 18.22 12.92
C ASP A 263 -6.20 17.50 11.64
N LEU A 264 -7.00 17.62 10.59
CA LEU A 264 -6.73 17.19 9.24
C LEU A 264 -6.29 18.39 8.40
N GLU A 265 -5.09 18.28 7.79
CA GLU A 265 -4.60 19.24 6.82
C GLU A 265 -4.43 18.57 5.45
N ILE A 266 -4.84 19.26 4.39
CA ILE A 266 -4.55 18.88 3.01
C ILE A 266 -3.39 19.73 2.54
N GLU A 267 -2.17 19.19 2.58
CA GLU A 267 -0.97 19.83 2.03
C GLU A 267 -1.00 19.77 0.50
N TYR A 268 -1.35 18.61 -0.06
CA TYR A 268 -1.34 18.35 -1.51
C TYR A 268 -2.48 19.05 -2.27
N LYS A 269 -2.69 20.34 -1.99
CA LYS A 269 -3.82 21.16 -2.53
C LYS A 269 -3.80 21.27 -4.04
N ARG A 270 -2.64 21.09 -4.69
CA ARG A 270 -2.54 21.17 -6.16
C ARG A 270 -3.28 20.04 -6.88
N LEU A 271 -3.60 18.93 -6.22
CA LEU A 271 -4.35 17.80 -6.82
C LEU A 271 -5.50 17.29 -5.96
N VAL A 272 -5.41 17.37 -4.64
CA VAL A 272 -6.41 16.82 -3.72
C VAL A 272 -7.48 17.86 -3.41
N LYS A 273 -8.74 17.47 -3.64
CA LYS A 273 -9.92 18.21 -3.20
C LYS A 273 -10.49 17.58 -1.94
N THR A 274 -11.23 18.36 -1.17
CA THR A 274 -11.90 17.91 0.06
C THR A 274 -12.76 16.67 -0.20
N ASP A 275 -13.61 16.71 -1.24
CA ASP A 275 -14.57 15.65 -1.56
C ASP A 275 -14.06 14.64 -2.61
N GLY A 276 -12.80 14.77 -3.04
CA GLY A 276 -12.22 13.95 -4.09
C GLY A 276 -12.83 14.19 -5.47
N ASN A 277 -13.13 13.10 -6.18
CA ASN A 277 -13.81 13.15 -7.47
C ASN A 277 -15.22 12.55 -7.35
N PRO A 278 -16.29 13.36 -7.24
CA PRO A 278 -17.65 12.87 -7.02
C PRO A 278 -18.16 11.96 -8.15
N GLN A 279 -17.79 12.23 -9.41
CA GLN A 279 -18.21 11.40 -10.54
C GLN A 279 -17.58 10.00 -10.46
N VAL A 280 -16.29 9.94 -10.14
CA VAL A 280 -15.56 8.68 -9.96
C VAL A 280 -16.12 7.89 -8.77
N ARG A 281 -16.36 8.56 -7.64
CA ARG A 281 -16.94 7.93 -6.44
C ARG A 281 -18.29 7.28 -6.76
N ARG A 282 -19.16 8.00 -7.45
CA ARG A 282 -20.46 7.49 -7.89
C ARG A 282 -20.33 6.23 -8.75
N VAL A 283 -19.45 6.26 -9.76
CA VAL A 283 -19.21 5.09 -10.63
C VAL A 283 -18.67 3.90 -9.83
N ILE A 284 -17.77 4.14 -8.87
CA ILE A 284 -17.25 3.08 -8.00
C ILE A 284 -18.40 2.47 -7.17
N GLU A 285 -19.26 3.28 -6.58
CA GLU A 285 -20.41 2.84 -5.79
C GLU A 285 -21.47 2.10 -6.62
N GLU A 286 -21.65 2.43 -7.89
CA GLU A 286 -22.54 1.74 -8.82
C GLU A 286 -22.02 0.35 -9.22
N VAL A 287 -20.70 0.18 -9.31
CA VAL A 287 -20.06 -1.06 -9.81
C VAL A 287 -19.64 -1.99 -8.68
N PHE A 288 -19.16 -1.43 -7.57
CA PHE A 288 -18.56 -2.20 -6.49
C PHE A 288 -19.31 -2.07 -5.16
N GLN A 289 -19.12 -3.07 -4.31
CA GLN A 289 -19.58 -3.05 -2.93
C GLN A 289 -18.43 -3.44 -1.97
N PRO A 290 -18.30 -2.78 -0.80
CA PRO A 290 -17.29 -3.12 0.18
C PRO A 290 -17.56 -4.46 0.86
N VAL A 291 -16.50 -5.28 0.97
CA VAL A 291 -16.51 -6.59 1.62
C VAL A 291 -15.37 -6.74 2.62
N TYR A 292 -15.41 -7.78 3.44
CA TYR A 292 -14.23 -8.23 4.17
C TYR A 292 -13.14 -8.64 3.19
N ALA A 293 -11.89 -8.35 3.52
CA ALA A 293 -10.77 -8.80 2.71
C ALA A 293 -9.57 -9.24 3.57
N ALA A 294 -8.92 -10.30 3.12
CA ALA A 294 -7.66 -10.76 3.67
C ALA A 294 -6.52 -9.86 3.18
N TRP A 295 -5.65 -9.46 4.10
CA TRP A 295 -4.42 -8.72 3.85
C TRP A 295 -3.25 -9.60 4.24
N ARG A 296 -2.39 -9.94 3.29
CA ARG A 296 -1.26 -10.85 3.49
C ARG A 296 -0.38 -10.41 4.65
N GLY A 297 -0.16 -11.31 5.61
CA GLY A 297 0.64 -11.05 6.81
C GLY A 297 0.03 -10.08 7.82
N ILE A 298 -1.22 -9.63 7.61
CA ILE A 298 -1.91 -8.68 8.51
C ILE A 298 -3.15 -9.33 9.11
N GLY A 299 -4.03 -9.87 8.27
CA GLY A 299 -5.29 -10.48 8.74
C GLY A 299 -6.50 -10.08 7.91
N MET A 300 -7.69 -10.41 8.42
CA MET A 300 -8.96 -10.01 7.81
C MET A 300 -9.38 -8.63 8.30
N ILE A 301 -9.65 -7.74 7.39
CA ILE A 301 -10.09 -6.37 7.70
C ILE A 301 -11.49 -6.15 7.13
N ALA A 302 -12.40 -5.72 8.00
CA ALA A 302 -13.78 -5.44 7.61
C ALA A 302 -13.86 -4.29 6.60
N ARG A 303 -14.69 -4.46 5.57
CA ARG A 303 -14.97 -3.43 4.55
C ARG A 303 -13.72 -2.88 3.86
N SER A 304 -12.65 -3.68 3.76
CA SER A 304 -11.36 -3.30 3.19
C SER A 304 -11.08 -3.88 1.81
N GLY A 305 -11.99 -4.66 1.26
CA GLY A 305 -11.98 -5.13 -0.11
C GLY A 305 -13.20 -4.64 -0.87
N LEU A 306 -13.16 -4.83 -2.17
CA LEU A 306 -14.28 -4.55 -3.06
C LEU A 306 -14.65 -5.80 -3.86
N LYS A 307 -15.94 -6.07 -3.99
CA LYS A 307 -16.52 -7.07 -4.88
C LYS A 307 -17.41 -6.37 -5.91
N LEU A 308 -17.50 -6.93 -7.12
CA LEU A 308 -18.49 -6.49 -8.09
C LEU A 308 -19.90 -6.64 -7.51
N ARG A 309 -20.78 -5.67 -7.77
CA ARG A 309 -22.20 -5.82 -7.41
C ARG A 309 -22.84 -6.95 -8.22
N PRO A 310 -23.94 -7.55 -7.73
CA PRO A 310 -24.58 -8.70 -8.38
C PRO A 310 -24.89 -8.49 -9.87
N GLU A 311 -25.22 -7.26 -10.27
CA GLU A 311 -25.52 -6.90 -11.65
C GLU A 311 -24.35 -7.13 -12.62
N PHE A 312 -23.13 -7.10 -12.09
CA PHE A 312 -21.90 -7.38 -12.83
C PHE A 312 -21.29 -8.74 -12.43
N GLY A 313 -21.52 -9.19 -11.19
CA GLY A 313 -20.88 -10.37 -10.61
C GLY A 313 -21.14 -11.63 -11.43
N GLN A 314 -22.38 -11.88 -11.80
CA GLN A 314 -22.76 -13.10 -12.53
C GLN A 314 -21.99 -13.29 -13.84
N ALA A 315 -21.67 -12.20 -14.55
CA ALA A 315 -20.96 -12.26 -15.81
C ALA A 315 -19.43 -12.15 -15.66
N TYR A 316 -18.94 -11.42 -14.65
CA TYR A 316 -17.54 -10.98 -14.62
C TYR A 316 -16.77 -11.37 -13.36
N ASP A 317 -17.43 -11.76 -12.26
CA ASP A 317 -16.73 -12.10 -11.01
C ASP A 317 -15.99 -13.43 -11.16
N ALA A 318 -14.68 -13.39 -11.01
CA ALA A 318 -13.84 -14.59 -11.11
C ALA A 318 -14.11 -15.58 -9.97
N PHE A 319 -14.47 -15.13 -8.77
CA PHE A 319 -14.82 -16.01 -7.65
C PHE A 319 -16.04 -16.87 -7.98
N GLU A 320 -17.08 -16.26 -8.56
CA GLU A 320 -18.30 -16.97 -8.95
C GLU A 320 -18.05 -17.88 -10.14
N TYR A 321 -17.36 -17.38 -11.16
CA TYR A 321 -17.12 -18.12 -12.41
C TYR A 321 -16.26 -19.37 -12.23
N PHE A 322 -15.16 -19.26 -11.50
CA PHE A 322 -14.24 -20.37 -11.27
C PHE A 322 -14.58 -21.18 -10.00
N GLY A 323 -15.70 -20.90 -9.33
CA GLY A 323 -16.10 -21.57 -8.10
C GLY A 323 -15.10 -21.42 -6.96
N ILE A 324 -14.44 -20.27 -6.88
CA ILE A 324 -13.40 -19.98 -5.89
C ILE A 324 -14.08 -19.67 -4.56
N LYS A 325 -13.77 -20.47 -3.55
CA LYS A 325 -14.17 -20.13 -2.17
C LYS A 325 -13.27 -19.02 -1.67
N ASP A 326 -13.86 -17.86 -1.42
CA ASP A 326 -13.17 -16.81 -0.70
C ASP A 326 -12.97 -17.23 0.76
N VAL A 327 -11.86 -16.81 1.36
CA VAL A 327 -11.55 -17.16 2.75
C VAL A 327 -12.54 -16.41 3.65
N SER A 328 -13.37 -17.14 4.39
CA SER A 328 -14.27 -16.51 5.36
C SER A 328 -13.49 -15.92 6.54
N PRO A 329 -14.02 -14.87 7.20
CA PRO A 329 -13.36 -14.31 8.39
C PRO A 329 -13.08 -15.35 9.48
N SER A 330 -13.97 -16.31 9.69
CA SER A 330 -13.80 -17.38 10.67
C SER A 330 -12.72 -18.37 10.27
N GLU A 331 -12.64 -18.79 9.01
CA GLU A 331 -11.58 -19.66 8.51
C GLU A 331 -10.21 -18.95 8.55
N TYR A 332 -10.17 -17.65 8.24
CA TYR A 332 -8.93 -16.89 8.30
C TYR A 332 -8.38 -16.78 9.72
N VAL A 333 -9.25 -16.50 10.69
CA VAL A 333 -8.85 -16.45 12.13
C VAL A 333 -8.38 -17.81 12.62
N MET A 334 -9.01 -18.92 12.20
CA MET A 334 -8.61 -20.27 12.60
C MET A 334 -7.31 -20.75 11.94
N THR A 335 -7.00 -20.26 10.72
CA THR A 335 -5.82 -20.70 9.94
C THR A 335 -4.62 -19.78 10.08
N HIS A 336 -4.83 -18.57 10.57
CA HIS A 336 -3.80 -17.53 10.72
C HIS A 336 -3.71 -17.14 12.19
N ALA A 337 -3.07 -18.01 12.98
CA ALA A 337 -2.71 -17.71 14.35
C ALA A 337 -1.99 -16.34 14.45
N HIS A 338 -2.16 -15.71 15.58
CA HIS A 338 -1.79 -14.33 15.88
C HIS A 338 -0.49 -13.85 15.25
N PHE A 339 -0.51 -12.59 14.83
CA PHE A 339 0.66 -11.79 14.47
C PHE A 339 1.84 -12.08 15.41
N GLY A 340 2.96 -12.58 14.88
CA GLY A 340 4.14 -12.93 15.67
C GLY A 340 4.34 -14.42 15.92
N ASP A 341 3.36 -15.27 15.69
CA ASP A 341 3.59 -16.71 15.71
C ASP A 341 4.33 -17.15 14.44
N ALA A 342 5.36 -17.97 14.60
CA ALA A 342 6.24 -18.48 13.55
C ALA A 342 5.56 -19.34 12.47
N GLY A 343 4.24 -19.18 12.29
CA GLY A 343 3.37 -19.94 11.42
C GLY A 343 2.32 -19.15 10.66
N SER A 344 2.48 -17.83 10.49
CA SER A 344 1.57 -17.09 9.59
C SER A 344 1.52 -17.78 8.23
N TYR A 345 0.40 -18.41 7.92
CA TYR A 345 0.18 -19.28 6.77
C TYR A 345 0.52 -18.62 5.42
N ASP A 346 0.50 -17.30 5.40
CA ASP A 346 0.57 -16.46 4.19
C ASP A 346 1.93 -15.74 4.02
N ILE A 347 2.83 -15.90 5.00
CA ILE A 347 4.19 -15.33 4.98
C ILE A 347 5.21 -16.47 5.04
N PRO A 348 6.29 -16.43 4.24
CA PRO A 348 7.35 -17.43 4.32
C PRO A 348 7.95 -17.52 5.72
N PRO A 349 8.41 -18.72 6.15
CA PRO A 349 9.06 -18.89 7.46
C PRO A 349 10.18 -17.87 7.66
N ASN A 350 10.29 -17.31 8.87
CA ASN A 350 11.26 -16.28 9.28
C ASN A 350 11.15 -14.94 8.54
N CYS A 351 10.19 -14.74 7.65
CA CYS A 351 9.93 -13.46 7.03
C CYS A 351 9.12 -12.56 7.96
N ARG A 352 9.52 -11.31 8.11
CA ARG A 352 8.80 -10.30 8.90
C ARG A 352 7.99 -9.32 8.05
N CYS A 353 7.60 -9.73 6.85
CA CYS A 353 6.93 -8.84 5.90
C CYS A 353 5.67 -8.18 6.49
N GLY A 354 4.85 -8.92 7.22
CA GLY A 354 3.65 -8.39 7.86
C GLY A 354 3.96 -7.32 8.92
N GLU A 355 5.00 -7.53 9.74
CA GLU A 355 5.44 -6.54 10.73
C GLU A 355 6.00 -5.29 10.05
N VAL A 356 6.79 -5.47 8.98
CA VAL A 356 7.37 -4.37 8.21
C VAL A 356 6.28 -3.52 7.54
N VAL A 357 5.28 -4.16 6.96
CA VAL A 357 4.13 -3.48 6.33
C VAL A 357 3.28 -2.71 7.35
N LEU A 358 3.27 -3.15 8.60
CA LEU A 358 2.59 -2.46 9.71
C LEU A 358 3.47 -1.46 10.46
N GLY A 359 4.74 -1.27 10.07
CA GLY A 359 5.66 -0.36 10.74
C GLY A 359 6.07 -0.79 12.14
N ILE A 360 5.89 -2.07 12.49
CA ILE A 360 6.30 -2.66 13.78
C ILE A 360 7.78 -3.00 13.76
N SER A 361 8.26 -3.53 12.63
CA SER A 361 9.67 -3.86 12.40
C SER A 361 10.21 -3.09 11.21
N LYS A 362 11.53 -2.84 11.19
CA LYS A 362 12.25 -2.32 10.02
C LYS A 362 12.65 -3.48 9.09
N PRO A 363 12.89 -3.25 7.80
CA PRO A 363 13.41 -4.29 6.91
C PRO A 363 14.68 -4.97 7.44
N THR A 364 15.58 -4.18 8.07
CA THR A 364 16.83 -4.66 8.66
C THR A 364 16.65 -5.62 9.85
N ASP A 365 15.47 -5.62 10.49
CA ASP A 365 15.16 -6.52 11.59
C ASP A 365 14.72 -7.91 11.08
N CYS A 366 14.44 -8.03 9.77
CA CYS A 366 14.08 -9.31 9.17
C CYS A 366 15.35 -10.15 8.90
N PRO A 367 15.43 -11.38 9.44
CA PRO A 367 16.63 -12.22 9.29
C PRO A 367 16.92 -12.61 7.83
N LEU A 368 15.93 -12.53 6.95
CA LEU A 368 16.08 -12.83 5.52
C LEU A 368 16.54 -11.62 4.69
N PHE A 369 16.39 -10.39 5.21
CA PHE A 369 16.62 -9.17 4.46
C PHE A 369 18.07 -9.06 3.96
N MET A 370 18.24 -8.85 2.64
CA MET A 370 19.53 -8.76 1.94
C MET A 370 20.48 -9.96 2.17
N LYS A 371 19.92 -11.10 2.60
CA LYS A 371 20.62 -12.39 2.69
C LYS A 371 20.00 -13.35 1.67
N SER A 372 18.95 -14.07 2.08
CA SER A 372 18.18 -14.96 1.19
C SER A 372 17.03 -14.26 0.47
N CYS A 373 16.61 -13.07 0.94
CA CYS A 373 15.54 -12.26 0.34
C CYS A 373 16.14 -10.98 -0.23
N THR A 374 16.32 -10.95 -1.55
CA THR A 374 16.89 -9.82 -2.32
C THR A 374 15.92 -9.39 -3.42
N PRO A 375 16.10 -8.20 -4.06
CA PRO A 375 15.28 -7.80 -5.20
C PRO A 375 15.34 -8.79 -6.37
N GLU A 376 16.46 -9.51 -6.57
CA GLU A 376 16.65 -10.53 -7.60
C GLU A 376 15.97 -11.84 -7.23
N SER A 377 15.97 -12.20 -5.94
CA SER A 377 15.39 -13.44 -5.40
C SER A 377 14.46 -13.13 -4.22
N PRO A 378 13.25 -12.56 -4.48
CA PRO A 378 12.34 -12.17 -3.41
C PRO A 378 11.66 -13.39 -2.77
N TRP A 379 11.72 -13.46 -1.43
CA TRP A 379 11.01 -14.46 -0.63
C TRP A 379 9.68 -13.93 -0.11
N GLY A 380 9.69 -12.71 0.43
CA GLY A 380 8.49 -12.03 0.89
C GLY A 380 7.90 -11.07 -0.14
N PRO A 381 6.58 -10.83 -0.13
CA PRO A 381 5.91 -9.97 -1.11
C PRO A 381 6.42 -8.52 -1.06
N CYS A 382 6.86 -8.03 0.08
CA CYS A 382 7.37 -6.68 0.25
C CYS A 382 8.72 -6.43 -0.48
N MET A 383 9.44 -7.49 -0.86
CA MET A 383 10.66 -7.41 -1.67
C MET A 383 10.37 -7.42 -3.18
N VAL A 384 9.15 -7.81 -3.59
CA VAL A 384 8.76 -7.91 -5.01
C VAL A 384 8.45 -6.56 -5.62
N SER A 385 7.56 -5.80 -4.97
CA SER A 385 7.08 -4.53 -5.51
C SER A 385 8.09 -3.40 -5.34
N SER A 386 8.19 -2.54 -6.34
CA SER A 386 8.96 -1.30 -6.28
C SER A 386 8.46 -0.32 -5.19
N GLU A 387 7.22 -0.48 -4.73
CA GLU A 387 6.62 0.27 -3.64
C GLU A 387 6.73 -0.45 -2.28
N GLY A 388 7.23 -1.67 -2.25
CA GLY A 388 7.40 -2.43 -1.02
C GLY A 388 8.55 -1.90 -0.17
N THR A 389 8.31 -1.66 1.11
CA THR A 389 9.31 -1.11 2.04
C THR A 389 10.63 -1.88 2.01
N CYS A 390 10.60 -3.22 1.97
CA CYS A 390 11.84 -4.02 1.85
C CYS A 390 12.59 -3.75 0.54
N ASN A 391 11.90 -3.69 -0.60
CA ASN A 391 12.52 -3.43 -1.89
C ASN A 391 13.13 -2.01 -1.95
N VAL A 392 12.38 -1.03 -1.44
CA VAL A 392 12.84 0.36 -1.37
C VAL A 392 14.11 0.47 -0.51
N TRP A 393 14.13 -0.15 0.67
CA TRP A 393 15.31 -0.16 1.54
C TRP A 393 16.48 -0.93 0.93
N ALA A 394 16.24 -2.04 0.25
CA ALA A 394 17.28 -2.79 -0.43
C ALA A 394 17.99 -1.97 -1.51
N LYS A 395 17.24 -1.16 -2.25
CA LYS A 395 17.77 -0.36 -3.36
C LYS A 395 18.38 0.97 -2.93
N TYR A 396 17.80 1.62 -1.92
CA TYR A 396 18.13 3.02 -1.59
C TYR A 396 18.60 3.23 -0.15
N GLY A 397 18.36 2.27 0.76
CA GLY A 397 18.65 2.41 2.20
C GLY A 397 20.14 2.44 2.56
N GLN A 398 21.05 2.16 1.63
CA GLN A 398 22.51 2.27 1.88
C GLN A 398 22.96 3.70 2.09
N MET A 399 22.24 4.69 1.57
CA MET A 399 22.53 6.11 1.80
C MET A 399 22.34 6.52 3.26
N GLU A 400 21.49 5.83 4.01
CA GLU A 400 21.31 6.07 5.46
C GLU A 400 22.49 5.53 6.29
N LYS A 401 23.09 4.39 5.88
CA LYS A 401 24.26 3.80 6.59
C LYS A 401 25.50 4.69 6.55
N ILE A 402 25.80 5.26 5.39
CA ILE A 402 27.01 6.09 5.20
C ILE A 402 26.98 7.33 6.09
N LYS A 403 25.82 7.90 6.40
CA LYS A 403 25.70 9.08 7.28
C LYS A 403 25.63 8.75 8.77
N MET A 404 25.27 7.54 9.16
CA MET A 404 25.33 7.08 10.56
C MET A 404 26.76 6.75 11.01
N GLU A 405 27.62 6.31 10.08
CA GLU A 405 29.03 5.98 10.35
C GLU A 405 29.95 7.22 10.34
N THR A 406 29.47 8.35 9.80
CA THR A 406 30.23 9.62 9.71
C THR A 406 29.83 10.66 10.77
N ARG A 407 28.96 10.33 11.69
CA ARG A 407 28.59 11.11 12.91
C ARG A 407 29.01 10.36 14.17
#